data_29a35172e30c4e28dd8d53e275deae8e
#
_entry.id   29a35172e30c4e28dd8d53e275deae8e
#
_cell.length_a   1.000
_cell.length_b   1.000
_cell.length_c   1.000
_cell.angle_alpha   90.00
_cell.angle_beta   90.00
_cell.angle_gamma   90.00
#
_symmetry.space_group_name_H-M   'P 1'
#
loop_
_entity.id
_entity.type
_entity.pdbx_description
1 polymer ?
#
loop_
_entity_poly.entity_id
_entity_poly.type
_entity_poly.pdbx_seq_one_letter_code
_entity_poly.pdbx_strand_id
1 'polypeptide(L)'
;MIINTLGPTATDCFYAINRIKLKVDVIVLYDSFDSIVNCFDKLKGQYILLPVAFESSIKNYSWKDFNFEYHKRIEIVDSFHSFTKGMVLIENCNYKINRAIIQPTTEILMLNYLKKKSMDLRIDFTHSKVMANKKFLEEGYRFSIVSQETIINNDDIIICETFSPEMIWCLYRVKG
;
A
#
# COMPACT_ATOMS: atom_id res chain seq x y z
N MET A 1 -6.69 -20.37 -10.99
CA MET A 1 -7.19 -20.08 -9.63
C MET A 1 -7.77 -18.67 -9.54
N ILE A 2 -8.70 -18.45 -8.59
CA ILE A 2 -9.25 -17.12 -8.30
C ILE A 2 -8.46 -16.53 -7.14
N ILE A 3 -7.88 -15.34 -7.33
CA ILE A 3 -7.13 -14.62 -6.30
C ILE A 3 -7.91 -13.37 -5.87
N ASN A 4 -8.06 -13.21 -4.57
CA ASN A 4 -8.67 -12.06 -3.93
C ASN A 4 -7.58 -11.21 -3.29
N THR A 5 -7.50 -9.92 -3.60
CA THR A 5 -6.49 -9.01 -3.05
C THR A 5 -6.95 -7.56 -3.09
N LEU A 6 -6.13 -6.65 -2.53
CA LEU A 6 -6.41 -5.21 -2.52
C LEU A 6 -6.29 -4.60 -3.93
N GLY A 7 -7.31 -3.85 -4.34
CA GLY A 7 -7.30 -2.99 -5.51
C GLY A 7 -7.04 -1.52 -5.21
N PRO A 8 -7.05 -0.71 -6.23
CA PRO A 8 -7.15 -0.99 -7.66
C PRO A 8 -5.87 -1.62 -8.24
N THR A 9 -5.81 -1.79 -9.58
CA THR A 9 -4.64 -2.35 -10.31
C THR A 9 -3.34 -1.57 -10.11
N ALA A 10 -3.41 -0.35 -9.61
CA ALA A 10 -2.24 0.48 -9.29
C ALA A 10 -1.56 0.09 -7.96
N THR A 11 -2.13 -0.81 -7.15
CA THR A 11 -1.60 -1.19 -5.83
C THR A 11 -0.40 -2.13 -5.91
N ASP A 12 0.42 -2.13 -4.84
CA ASP A 12 1.50 -3.10 -4.66
C ASP A 12 0.97 -4.54 -4.62
N CYS A 13 -0.24 -4.76 -4.09
CA CYS A 13 -0.88 -6.07 -4.06
C CYS A 13 -1.14 -6.62 -5.45
N PHE A 14 -1.68 -5.80 -6.36
CA PHE A 14 -1.88 -6.22 -7.75
C PHE A 14 -0.55 -6.47 -8.46
N TYR A 15 0.46 -5.62 -8.22
CA TYR A 15 1.79 -5.80 -8.79
C TYR A 15 2.45 -7.10 -8.33
N ALA A 16 2.29 -7.48 -7.06
CA ALA A 16 2.85 -8.70 -6.49
C ALA A 16 2.28 -9.98 -7.12
N ILE A 17 1.07 -9.94 -7.71
CA ILE A 17 0.46 -11.10 -8.41
C ILE A 17 1.38 -11.63 -9.51
N ASN A 18 2.14 -10.77 -10.19
CA ASN A 18 3.07 -11.16 -11.25
C ASN A 18 4.22 -12.07 -10.75
N ARG A 19 4.41 -12.19 -9.43
CA ARG A 19 5.39 -13.09 -8.81
C ARG A 19 4.85 -14.48 -8.51
N ILE A 20 3.52 -14.65 -8.58
CA ILE A 20 2.87 -15.95 -8.32
C ILE A 20 3.17 -16.89 -9.47
N LYS A 21 3.75 -18.04 -9.15
CA LYS A 21 4.12 -19.07 -10.15
C LYS A 21 2.95 -19.95 -10.61
N LEU A 22 1.84 -19.90 -9.87
CA LEU A 22 0.64 -20.69 -10.20
C LEU A 22 -0.19 -19.96 -11.25
N LYS A 23 -0.93 -20.73 -12.08
CA LYS A 23 -1.82 -20.15 -13.10
C LYS A 23 -2.97 -19.39 -12.46
N VAL A 24 -3.00 -18.07 -12.67
CA VAL A 24 -4.08 -17.19 -12.22
C VAL A 24 -5.10 -17.07 -13.35
N ASP A 25 -6.36 -17.40 -13.06
CA ASP A 25 -7.44 -17.31 -14.05
C ASP A 25 -8.27 -16.04 -13.84
N VAL A 26 -8.52 -15.68 -12.57
CA VAL A 26 -9.33 -14.52 -12.19
C VAL A 26 -8.69 -13.79 -11.02
N ILE A 27 -8.68 -12.45 -11.07
CA ILE A 27 -8.29 -11.58 -9.98
C ILE A 27 -9.50 -10.78 -9.54
N VAL A 28 -9.84 -10.87 -8.26
CA VAL A 28 -10.91 -10.08 -7.64
C VAL A 28 -10.26 -9.02 -6.76
N LEU A 29 -10.54 -7.75 -7.06
CA LEU A 29 -9.97 -6.60 -6.37
C LEU A 29 -10.98 -6.01 -5.39
N TYR A 30 -10.53 -5.75 -4.16
CA TYR A 30 -11.31 -5.20 -3.07
C TYR A 30 -10.81 -3.80 -2.70
N ASP A 31 -11.70 -2.96 -2.22
CA ASP A 31 -11.37 -1.58 -1.82
C ASP A 31 -10.55 -1.53 -0.52
N SER A 32 -10.63 -2.57 0.30
CA SER A 32 -9.87 -2.69 1.55
C SER A 32 -9.62 -4.15 1.91
N PHE A 33 -8.63 -4.39 2.77
CA PHE A 33 -8.42 -5.71 3.36
C PHE A 33 -9.57 -6.11 4.29
N ASP A 34 -10.20 -5.16 4.94
CA ASP A 34 -11.40 -5.40 5.76
C ASP A 34 -12.54 -5.97 4.91
N SER A 35 -12.70 -5.51 3.67
CA SER A 35 -13.69 -6.05 2.73
C SER A 35 -13.41 -7.51 2.38
N ILE A 36 -12.14 -7.91 2.23
CA ILE A 36 -11.75 -9.32 2.02
C ILE A 36 -12.10 -10.15 3.24
N VAL A 37 -11.74 -9.69 4.44
CA VAL A 37 -12.01 -10.38 5.70
C VAL A 37 -13.51 -10.53 5.93
N ASN A 38 -14.31 -9.50 5.69
CA ASN A 38 -15.77 -9.52 5.81
C ASN A 38 -16.43 -10.50 4.82
N CYS A 39 -15.80 -10.77 3.69
CA CYS A 39 -16.27 -11.73 2.69
C CYS A 39 -15.69 -13.14 2.86
N PHE A 40 -14.86 -13.38 3.89
CA PHE A 40 -14.05 -14.59 4.04
C PHE A 40 -14.85 -15.89 3.84
N ASP A 41 -16.06 -16.00 4.38
CA ASP A 41 -16.90 -17.20 4.26
C ASP A 41 -17.33 -17.52 2.82
N LYS A 42 -17.33 -16.53 1.94
CA LYS A 42 -17.65 -16.66 0.52
C LYS A 42 -16.45 -17.08 -0.33
N LEU A 43 -15.24 -17.07 0.24
CA LEU A 43 -14.00 -17.32 -0.47
C LEU A 43 -13.54 -18.79 -0.41
N LYS A 44 -14.37 -19.70 0.07
CA LYS A 44 -14.04 -21.14 0.16
C LYS A 44 -13.52 -21.69 -1.17
N GLY A 45 -12.37 -22.35 -1.13
CA GLY A 45 -11.68 -22.90 -2.30
C GLY A 45 -10.92 -21.88 -3.14
N GLN A 46 -11.04 -20.59 -2.85
CA GLN A 46 -10.32 -19.50 -3.52
C GLN A 46 -9.03 -19.14 -2.77
N TYR A 47 -8.30 -18.19 -3.32
CA TYR A 47 -7.02 -17.74 -2.77
C TYR A 47 -7.10 -16.29 -2.34
N ILE A 48 -6.32 -15.94 -1.31
CA ILE A 48 -6.14 -14.57 -0.82
C ILE A 48 -4.66 -14.24 -0.86
N LEU A 49 -4.28 -13.11 -1.44
CA LEU A 49 -2.92 -12.57 -1.41
C LEU A 49 -2.87 -11.39 -0.46
N LEU A 50 -2.06 -11.48 0.60
CA LEU A 50 -1.85 -10.44 1.61
C LEU A 50 -0.37 -10.16 1.82
N PRO A 51 0.03 -8.88 2.03
CA PRO A 51 1.35 -8.55 2.54
C PRO A 51 1.45 -8.85 4.04
N VAL A 52 2.63 -9.21 4.53
CA VAL A 52 2.88 -9.35 5.97
C VAL A 52 2.70 -8.01 6.71
N ALA A 53 2.89 -6.89 6.01
CA ALA A 53 2.60 -5.55 6.52
C ALA A 53 1.12 -5.14 6.45
N PHE A 54 0.20 -6.10 6.30
CA PHE A 54 -1.22 -5.81 6.33
C PHE A 54 -1.65 -5.25 7.70
N GLU A 55 -2.33 -4.13 7.67
CA GLU A 55 -3.03 -3.53 8.80
C GLU A 55 -4.44 -3.10 8.37
N SER A 56 -5.43 -3.36 9.21
CA SER A 56 -6.81 -2.91 9.02
C SER A 56 -6.92 -1.40 9.23
N SER A 57 -7.73 -0.74 8.42
CA SER A 57 -8.05 0.68 8.61
C SER A 57 -9.09 0.95 9.71
N ILE A 58 -9.79 -0.08 10.19
CA ILE A 58 -10.96 0.06 11.08
C ILE A 58 -10.65 -0.40 12.50
N LYS A 59 -9.74 -1.37 12.68
CA LYS A 59 -9.42 -2.00 13.98
C LYS A 59 -7.90 -2.18 14.09
N ASN A 60 -7.40 -2.37 15.31
CA ASN A 60 -6.06 -2.90 15.55
C ASN A 60 -6.01 -4.38 15.11
N TYR A 61 -6.12 -4.62 13.80
CA TYR A 61 -6.17 -5.93 13.19
C TYR A 61 -5.14 -5.99 12.07
N SER A 62 -4.26 -6.96 12.15
CA SER A 62 -3.08 -7.07 11.31
C SER A 62 -2.97 -8.45 10.66
N TRP A 63 -1.95 -8.65 9.85
CA TRP A 63 -1.58 -9.95 9.30
C TRP A 63 -1.48 -11.04 10.38
N LYS A 64 -0.92 -10.72 11.55
CA LYS A 64 -0.82 -11.63 12.70
C LYS A 64 -2.22 -12.07 13.15
N ASP A 65 -3.12 -11.13 13.35
CA ASP A 65 -4.46 -11.41 13.86
C ASP A 65 -5.27 -12.23 12.86
N PHE A 66 -5.18 -11.92 11.57
CA PHE A 66 -5.74 -12.73 10.50
C PHE A 66 -5.27 -14.20 10.55
N ASN A 67 -3.97 -14.43 10.72
CA ASN A 67 -3.44 -15.79 10.80
C ASN A 67 -3.93 -16.55 12.04
N PHE A 68 -4.01 -15.89 13.20
CA PHE A 68 -4.51 -16.53 14.41
C PHE A 68 -6.02 -16.81 14.35
N GLU A 69 -6.80 -15.87 13.82
CA GLU A 69 -8.26 -16.02 13.71
C GLU A 69 -8.63 -17.16 12.74
N TYR A 70 -7.98 -17.20 11.59
CA TYR A 70 -8.33 -18.15 10.52
C TYR A 70 -7.42 -19.36 10.42
N HIS A 71 -6.53 -19.64 11.40
CA HIS A 71 -5.50 -20.70 11.32
C HIS A 71 -6.00 -22.09 10.93
N LYS A 72 -7.22 -22.46 11.30
CA LYS A 72 -7.84 -23.75 10.90
C LYS A 72 -8.46 -23.72 9.52
N ARG A 73 -8.75 -22.54 9.00
CA ARG A 73 -9.54 -22.30 7.79
C ARG A 73 -8.70 -21.83 6.60
N ILE A 74 -7.42 -21.54 6.82
CA ILE A 74 -6.47 -21.14 5.79
C ILE A 74 -5.30 -22.12 5.71
N GLU A 75 -4.63 -22.08 4.59
CA GLU A 75 -3.36 -22.76 4.33
C GLU A 75 -2.46 -21.80 3.57
N ILE A 76 -1.23 -21.58 4.04
CA ILE A 76 -0.22 -20.83 3.29
C ILE A 76 0.28 -21.76 2.18
N VAL A 77 -0.02 -21.43 0.92
CA VAL A 77 0.41 -22.22 -0.24
C VAL A 77 1.67 -21.69 -0.88
N ASP A 78 1.97 -20.40 -0.69
CA ASP A 78 3.21 -19.77 -1.14
C ASP A 78 3.52 -18.54 -0.28
N SER A 79 4.80 -18.25 -0.15
CA SER A 79 5.28 -16.99 0.41
C SER A 79 6.51 -16.54 -0.39
N PHE A 80 6.53 -15.27 -0.74
CA PHE A 80 7.62 -14.71 -1.54
C PHE A 80 7.90 -13.26 -1.14
N HIS A 81 9.08 -12.78 -1.48
CA HIS A 81 9.40 -11.35 -1.34
C HIS A 81 9.42 -10.68 -2.72
N SER A 82 9.07 -9.42 -2.73
CA SER A 82 9.09 -8.57 -3.92
C SER A 82 9.26 -7.13 -3.49
N PHE A 83 9.95 -6.35 -4.30
CA PHE A 83 9.94 -4.90 -4.12
C PHE A 83 8.52 -4.37 -4.29
N THR A 84 8.17 -3.36 -3.49
CA THR A 84 6.99 -2.55 -3.74
C THR A 84 7.17 -1.74 -5.02
N LYS A 85 6.10 -1.19 -5.56
CA LYS A 85 6.21 -0.19 -6.62
C LYS A 85 7.05 0.99 -6.14
N GLY A 86 7.87 1.55 -7.03
CA GLY A 86 8.68 2.70 -6.71
C GLY A 86 7.84 3.86 -6.15
N MET A 87 8.29 4.41 -5.05
CA MET A 87 7.71 5.60 -4.41
C MET A 87 8.74 6.70 -4.39
N VAL A 88 8.29 7.94 -4.43
CA VAL A 88 9.15 9.12 -4.31
C VAL A 88 8.59 10.09 -3.30
N LEU A 89 9.49 10.68 -2.52
CA LEU A 89 9.23 11.87 -1.74
C LEU A 89 9.48 13.08 -2.63
N ILE A 90 8.46 13.90 -2.77
CA ILE A 90 8.47 15.10 -3.62
C ILE A 90 8.27 16.36 -2.78
N GLU A 91 8.91 17.44 -3.20
CA GLU A 91 8.73 18.77 -2.65
C GLU A 91 8.19 19.71 -3.74
N ASN A 92 7.15 20.46 -3.43
CA ASN A 92 6.65 21.55 -4.23
C ASN A 92 7.36 22.85 -3.76
N CYS A 93 8.18 23.45 -4.62
CA CYS A 93 8.90 24.68 -4.31
C CYS A 93 7.97 25.92 -4.19
N ASN A 94 6.80 25.87 -4.86
CA ASN A 94 5.79 26.95 -4.86
C ASN A 94 4.57 26.56 -3.99
N TYR A 95 4.81 25.91 -2.85
CA TYR A 95 3.76 25.44 -1.96
C TYR A 95 2.91 26.57 -1.36
N LYS A 96 1.62 26.30 -1.14
CA LYS A 96 0.67 27.15 -0.42
C LYS A 96 0.53 26.71 1.05
N ILE A 97 0.65 25.39 1.29
CA ILE A 97 0.49 24.76 2.60
C ILE A 97 1.84 24.16 3.01
N ASN A 98 2.50 24.77 4.01
CA ASN A 98 3.78 24.28 4.54
C ASN A 98 3.56 23.06 5.44
N ARG A 99 3.07 21.97 4.85
CA ARG A 99 2.81 20.67 5.48
C ARG A 99 3.11 19.53 4.51
N ALA A 100 3.21 18.32 5.06
CA ALA A 100 3.21 17.11 4.24
C ALA A 100 1.80 16.49 4.16
N ILE A 101 1.48 15.84 3.04
CA ILE A 101 0.27 15.06 2.84
C ILE A 101 0.65 13.66 2.34
N ILE A 102 0.35 12.61 3.11
CA ILE A 102 0.81 11.26 2.81
C ILE A 102 -0.25 10.19 3.16
N GLN A 103 -0.01 8.96 2.69
CA GLN A 103 -0.69 7.77 3.20
C GLN A 103 -0.01 7.31 4.52
N PRO A 104 -0.75 6.89 5.56
CA PRO A 104 -0.18 6.53 6.87
C PRO A 104 0.98 5.53 6.81
N THR A 105 0.92 4.51 5.95
CA THR A 105 1.98 3.50 5.79
C THR A 105 3.34 4.06 5.37
N THR A 106 3.39 5.31 4.89
CA THR A 106 4.63 5.99 4.48
C THR A 106 5.13 7.00 5.52
N GLU A 107 4.48 7.08 6.69
CA GLU A 107 4.78 8.08 7.71
C GLU A 107 6.24 8.02 8.17
N ILE A 108 6.75 6.82 8.45
CA ILE A 108 8.13 6.66 8.92
C ILE A 108 9.16 7.16 7.90
N LEU A 109 8.89 7.03 6.61
CA LEU A 109 9.75 7.54 5.55
C LEU A 109 9.79 9.07 5.58
N MET A 110 8.62 9.71 5.72
CA MET A 110 8.52 11.16 5.83
C MET A 110 9.22 11.68 7.10
N LEU A 111 8.96 11.07 8.25
CA LEU A 111 9.59 11.47 9.52
C LEU A 111 11.11 11.35 9.47
N ASN A 112 11.64 10.29 8.88
CA ASN A 112 13.09 10.12 8.71
C ASN A 112 13.69 11.23 7.82
N TYR A 113 13.01 11.59 6.72
CA TYR A 113 13.44 12.68 5.85
C TYR A 113 13.42 14.01 6.58
N LEU A 114 12.32 14.36 7.26
CA LEU A 114 12.20 15.61 8.01
C LEU A 114 13.28 15.72 9.10
N LYS A 115 13.52 14.63 9.84
CA LYS A 115 14.60 14.58 10.84
C LYS A 115 15.97 14.81 10.22
N LYS A 116 16.28 14.16 9.09
CA LYS A 116 17.54 14.33 8.34
C LYS A 116 17.75 15.78 7.89
N LYS A 117 16.66 16.49 7.59
CA LYS A 117 16.68 17.89 7.17
C LYS A 117 16.52 18.87 8.35
N SER A 118 16.43 18.41 9.59
CA SER A 118 16.15 19.22 10.79
C SER A 118 14.89 20.10 10.64
N MET A 119 13.86 19.52 10.00
CA MET A 119 12.58 20.18 9.74
C MET A 119 11.51 19.64 10.68
N ASP A 120 10.70 20.54 11.23
CA ASP A 120 9.49 20.20 11.99
C ASP A 120 8.26 20.66 11.20
N LEU A 121 7.53 19.70 10.64
CA LEU A 121 6.35 19.96 9.82
C LEU A 121 5.21 19.03 10.23
N ARG A 122 4.01 19.59 10.26
CA ARG A 122 2.79 18.79 10.43
C ARG A 122 2.57 17.89 9.23
N ILE A 123 2.16 16.65 9.50
CA ILE A 123 1.79 15.66 8.50
C ILE A 123 0.27 15.47 8.55
N ASP A 124 -0.37 15.64 7.41
CA ASP A 124 -1.78 15.32 7.18
C ASP A 124 -1.87 13.98 6.42
N PHE A 125 -2.95 13.22 6.64
CA PHE A 125 -3.08 11.87 6.11
C PHE A 125 -4.24 11.72 5.13
N THR A 126 -4.07 10.79 4.19
CA THR A 126 -5.11 10.36 3.24
C THR A 126 -5.15 8.83 3.15
N HIS A 127 -6.23 8.30 2.58
CA HIS A 127 -6.44 6.85 2.49
C HIS A 127 -5.53 6.14 1.46
N SER A 128 -4.90 6.88 0.53
CA SER A 128 -4.05 6.28 -0.51
C SER A 128 -3.01 7.25 -1.05
N LYS A 129 -1.93 6.72 -1.64
CA LYS A 129 -0.90 7.52 -2.36
C LYS A 129 -1.49 8.31 -3.53
N VAL A 130 -2.54 7.80 -4.18
CA VAL A 130 -3.24 8.51 -5.26
C VAL A 130 -3.95 9.76 -4.72
N MET A 131 -4.64 9.64 -3.58
CA MET A 131 -5.29 10.79 -2.93
C MET A 131 -4.26 11.77 -2.38
N ALA A 132 -3.12 11.29 -1.87
CA ALA A 132 -2.03 12.16 -1.43
C ALA A 132 -1.50 12.99 -2.61
N ASN A 133 -1.26 12.37 -3.76
CA ASN A 133 -0.82 13.07 -4.97
C ASN A 133 -1.84 14.12 -5.44
N LYS A 134 -3.12 13.73 -5.48
CA LYS A 134 -4.21 14.64 -5.87
C LYS A 134 -4.23 15.89 -4.98
N LYS A 135 -4.27 15.71 -3.66
CA LYS A 135 -4.27 16.83 -2.71
C LYS A 135 -2.98 17.65 -2.75
N PHE A 136 -1.84 17.01 -2.91
CA PHE A 136 -0.56 17.70 -3.08
C PHE A 136 -0.60 18.69 -4.24
N LEU A 137 -1.12 18.27 -5.40
CA LEU A 137 -1.22 19.12 -6.59
C LEU A 137 -2.32 20.18 -6.47
N GLU A 138 -3.52 19.81 -6.01
CA GLU A 138 -4.68 20.69 -6.00
C GLU A 138 -4.66 21.73 -4.87
N GLU A 139 -4.26 21.28 -3.67
CA GLU A 139 -4.26 22.14 -2.47
C GLU A 139 -2.91 22.83 -2.24
N GLY A 140 -1.85 22.36 -2.93
CA GLY A 140 -0.52 23.00 -2.88
C GLY A 140 0.25 22.68 -1.61
N TYR A 141 0.24 21.44 -1.14
CA TYR A 141 1.09 20.97 -0.04
C TYR A 141 2.58 21.03 -0.42
N ARG A 142 3.45 21.21 0.58
CA ARG A 142 4.89 21.27 0.37
C ARG A 142 5.49 19.90 0.07
N PHE A 143 5.14 18.86 0.84
CA PHE A 143 5.70 17.53 0.68
C PHE A 143 4.62 16.48 0.49
N SER A 144 4.97 15.44 -0.29
CA SER A 144 4.18 14.22 -0.37
C SER A 144 5.07 13.00 -0.65
N ILE A 145 4.55 11.79 -0.36
CA ILE A 145 5.11 10.54 -0.84
C ILE A 145 4.08 9.89 -1.76
N VAL A 146 4.47 9.75 -3.03
CA VAL A 146 3.59 9.31 -4.11
C VAL A 146 4.19 8.14 -4.89
N SER A 147 3.40 7.48 -5.74
CA SER A 147 3.94 6.50 -6.68
C SER A 147 4.82 7.19 -7.71
N GLN A 148 5.98 6.63 -8.00
CA GLN A 148 6.90 7.14 -9.01
C GLN A 148 6.24 7.28 -10.39
N GLU A 149 5.31 6.38 -10.72
CA GLU A 149 4.56 6.37 -11.99
C GLU A 149 3.58 7.55 -12.13
N THR A 150 3.25 8.23 -11.04
CA THR A 150 2.26 9.32 -11.02
C THR A 150 2.88 10.71 -11.04
N ILE A 151 4.20 10.80 -11.16
CA ILE A 151 4.89 12.09 -11.21
C ILE A 151 4.58 12.77 -12.54
N ILE A 152 4.11 14.01 -12.44
CA ILE A 152 3.98 14.90 -13.58
C ILE A 152 5.26 15.74 -13.65
N ASN A 153 5.91 15.82 -14.81
CA ASN A 153 7.02 16.74 -15.03
C ASN A 153 6.53 18.17 -14.83
N ASN A 154 6.98 18.79 -13.75
CA ASN A 154 6.68 20.15 -13.37
C ASN A 154 7.96 20.74 -12.76
N ASP A 155 8.43 21.88 -13.25
CA ASP A 155 9.66 22.54 -12.79
C ASP A 155 9.60 22.93 -11.30
N ASP A 156 8.40 23.08 -10.75
CA ASP A 156 8.16 23.40 -9.34
C ASP A 156 8.24 22.18 -8.40
N ILE A 157 8.33 20.96 -8.95
CA ILE A 157 8.31 19.71 -8.17
C ILE A 157 9.70 19.05 -8.23
N ILE A 158 10.31 18.91 -7.06
CA ILE A 158 11.61 18.26 -6.90
C ILE A 158 11.43 16.87 -6.29
N ILE A 159 12.10 15.86 -6.86
CA ILE A 159 12.23 14.54 -6.25
C ILE A 159 13.34 14.61 -5.21
N CYS A 160 12.97 14.46 -3.94
CA CYS A 160 13.89 14.53 -2.81
C CYS A 160 14.52 13.19 -2.45
N GLU A 161 13.72 12.11 -2.52
CA GLU A 161 14.16 10.75 -2.18
C GLU A 161 13.32 9.71 -2.93
N THR A 162 13.90 8.53 -3.20
CA THR A 162 13.23 7.41 -3.89
C THR A 162 13.23 6.20 -2.97
N PHE A 163 12.11 5.46 -2.92
CA PHE A 163 11.94 4.28 -2.07
C PHE A 163 11.35 3.13 -2.87
N SER A 164 11.85 1.94 -2.62
CA SER A 164 11.28 0.68 -3.12
C SER A 164 11.60 -0.43 -2.11
N PRO A 165 10.99 -0.41 -0.91
CA PRO A 165 11.25 -1.42 0.10
C PRO A 165 10.80 -2.80 -0.37
N GLU A 166 11.53 -3.83 0.06
CA GLU A 166 11.09 -5.21 -0.09
C GLU A 166 9.92 -5.49 0.87
N MET A 167 8.99 -6.30 0.39
CA MET A 167 7.82 -6.73 1.13
C MET A 167 7.67 -8.25 1.02
N ILE A 168 7.26 -8.90 2.11
CA ILE A 168 6.88 -10.31 2.11
C ILE A 168 5.38 -10.41 1.84
N TRP A 169 5.03 -11.33 0.95
CA TRP A 169 3.67 -11.64 0.54
C TRP A 169 3.34 -13.07 0.90
N CYS A 170 2.13 -13.30 1.37
CA CYS A 170 1.60 -14.64 1.64
C CYS A 170 0.39 -14.89 0.76
N LEU A 171 0.45 -16.00 0.02
CA LEU A 171 -0.68 -16.53 -0.73
C LEU A 171 -1.35 -17.63 0.09
N TYR A 172 -2.59 -17.40 0.46
CA TYR A 172 -3.41 -18.33 1.22
C TYR A 172 -4.42 -19.03 0.32
N ARG A 173 -4.68 -20.29 0.60
CA ARG A 173 -5.88 -21.00 0.16
C ARG A 173 -6.89 -21.00 1.29
N VAL A 174 -8.13 -20.61 1.01
CA VAL A 174 -9.24 -20.73 1.96
C VAL A 174 -9.77 -22.16 1.88
N LYS A 175 -9.72 -22.89 2.99
CA LYS A 175 -10.23 -24.27 3.08
C LYS A 175 -11.75 -24.32 2.93
N GLY A 176 -12.26 -25.40 2.34
CA GLY A 176 -13.69 -25.62 2.16
C GLY A 176 -14.43 -26.02 3.44
#